data_a9291da96a0c72e64d28c031ff18ff40
#
_entry.id   a9291da96a0c72e64d28c031ff18ff40
#
_cell.length_a   1.000
_cell.length_b   1.000
_cell.length_c   1.000
_cell.angle_alpha   90.00
_cell.angle_beta   90.00
_cell.angle_gamma   90.00
#
_symmetry.space_group_name_H-M   'P 1'
#
loop_
_entity.id
_entity.type
_entity.pdbx_description
1 polymer ?
#
loop_
_entity_poly.entity_id
_entity_poly.type
_entity_poly.pdbx_seq_one_letter_code
_entity_poly.pdbx_strand_id
1 'polypeptide(L)'
;KLLAFMHPVDSLQINFSPDQLTLLNIAMAFLMFSVALDVRPSDFRKVALFPKSIIVGVVAQYLIFPVLTLGVIYCFQPPVSMALGMVLVSMCPSGNMTNFLTHFSGANTALSVTLNAIIILCATVVTPAGFLFWSQFVPESEALRTSFEVGFGEMALIIIELILAPLLFGMWLNSRFPGWVARIRPWVQRVALLIFFAILIVALLGNGQNIVDYLGYAFNIVLVHHAL
;
A
#
# COMPACT_ATOMS: atom_id res chain seq x y z
N LYS A 1 -8.89 -26.13 20.44
CA LYS A 1 -7.86 -26.91 19.69
C LYS A 1 -7.20 -26.10 18.59
N LEU A 2 -7.87 -25.05 18.01
CA LEU A 2 -7.30 -24.18 16.96
C LEU A 2 -6.14 -23.28 17.50
N LEU A 3 -6.25 -22.81 18.74
CA LEU A 3 -5.24 -21.93 19.37
C LEU A 3 -3.88 -22.62 19.65
N ALA A 4 -3.80 -23.93 19.57
CA ALA A 4 -2.56 -24.69 19.85
C ALA A 4 -1.60 -24.75 18.63
N PHE A 5 -2.03 -24.31 17.44
CA PHE A 5 -1.24 -24.27 16.20
C PHE A 5 -0.93 -22.86 15.71
N MET A 6 -1.48 -21.82 16.34
CA MET A 6 -1.20 -20.44 15.92
C MET A 6 0.20 -20.03 16.40
N HIS A 7 1.00 -19.49 15.48
CA HIS A 7 2.28 -18.91 15.86
C HIS A 7 2.04 -17.72 16.79
N PRO A 8 2.89 -17.50 17.82
CA PRO A 8 2.70 -16.39 18.77
C PRO A 8 2.48 -15.02 18.10
N VAL A 9 3.07 -14.81 16.93
CA VAL A 9 2.87 -13.60 16.10
C VAL A 9 1.43 -13.44 15.62
N ASP A 10 0.72 -14.52 15.32
CA ASP A 10 -0.66 -14.49 14.82
C ASP A 10 -1.68 -14.10 15.90
N SER A 11 -1.30 -14.19 17.19
CA SER A 11 -2.11 -13.76 18.33
C SER A 11 -1.85 -12.33 18.78
N LEU A 12 -0.86 -11.64 18.18
CA LEU A 12 -0.54 -10.25 18.51
C LEU A 12 -1.64 -9.31 18.02
N GLN A 13 -2.28 -8.64 18.95
CA GLN A 13 -3.19 -7.54 18.65
C GLN A 13 -2.43 -6.23 18.80
N ILE A 14 -2.40 -5.45 17.71
CA ILE A 14 -1.93 -4.08 17.77
C ILE A 14 -3.04 -3.26 18.42
N ASN A 15 -2.82 -2.84 19.66
CA ASN A 15 -3.80 -2.08 20.42
C ASN A 15 -3.78 -0.61 19.95
N PHE A 16 -4.72 -0.26 19.09
CA PHE A 16 -5.05 1.14 18.81
C PHE A 16 -6.37 1.49 19.52
N SER A 17 -6.38 2.63 20.22
CA SER A 17 -7.65 3.19 20.71
C SER A 17 -8.48 3.70 19.52
N PRO A 18 -9.82 3.78 19.63
CA PRO A 18 -10.68 4.33 18.57
C PRO A 18 -10.24 5.71 18.06
N ASP A 19 -9.75 6.56 18.98
CA ASP A 19 -9.24 7.89 18.64
C ASP A 19 -7.94 7.82 17.82
N GLN A 20 -7.05 6.88 18.16
CA GLN A 20 -5.81 6.64 17.40
C GLN A 20 -6.10 6.12 16.00
N LEU A 21 -7.10 5.24 15.84
CA LEU A 21 -7.55 4.76 14.52
C LEU A 21 -8.13 5.89 13.68
N THR A 22 -8.94 6.76 14.28
CA THR A 22 -9.49 7.92 13.58
C THR A 22 -8.37 8.87 13.13
N LEU A 23 -7.41 9.16 14.01
CA LEU A 23 -6.25 9.98 13.66
C LEU A 23 -5.43 9.36 12.54
N LEU A 24 -5.20 8.04 12.58
CA LEU A 24 -4.51 7.28 11.54
C LEU A 24 -5.23 7.40 10.20
N ASN A 25 -6.55 7.25 10.18
CA ASN A 25 -7.36 7.35 8.96
C ASN A 25 -7.29 8.76 8.36
N ILE A 26 -7.40 9.81 9.17
CA ILE A 26 -7.26 11.21 8.72
C ILE A 26 -5.86 11.44 8.14
N ALA A 27 -4.84 10.95 8.81
CA ALA A 27 -3.46 11.09 8.34
C ALA A 27 -3.21 10.33 7.03
N MET A 28 -3.77 9.12 6.87
CA MET A 28 -3.70 8.36 5.62
C MET A 28 -4.42 9.07 4.48
N ALA A 29 -5.62 9.62 4.73
CA ALA A 29 -6.34 10.41 3.74
C ALA A 29 -5.56 11.67 3.32
N PHE A 30 -4.89 12.34 4.27
CA PHE A 30 -4.04 13.49 3.98
C PHE A 30 -2.78 13.12 3.19
N LEU A 31 -2.17 11.97 3.50
CA LEU A 31 -1.06 11.42 2.71
C LEU A 31 -1.50 11.15 1.27
N MET A 32 -2.65 10.52 1.06
CA MET A 32 -3.19 10.25 -0.28
C MET A 32 -3.51 11.54 -1.03
N PHE A 33 -4.10 12.53 -0.35
CA PHE A 33 -4.31 13.87 -0.91
C PHE A 33 -2.99 14.51 -1.36
N SER A 34 -1.95 14.43 -0.54
CA SER A 34 -0.61 14.95 -0.85
C SER A 34 -0.03 14.33 -2.13
N VAL A 35 -0.18 13.02 -2.28
CA VAL A 35 0.23 12.28 -3.50
C VAL A 35 -0.61 12.71 -4.70
N ALA A 36 -1.91 12.90 -4.50
CA ALA A 36 -2.85 13.28 -5.56
C ALA A 36 -2.56 14.65 -6.20
N LEU A 37 -1.93 15.55 -5.45
CA LEU A 37 -1.49 16.86 -5.98
C LEU A 37 -0.40 16.73 -7.06
N ASP A 38 0.25 15.58 -7.19
CA ASP A 38 1.22 15.30 -8.27
C ASP A 38 0.56 14.76 -9.53
N VAL A 39 -0.61 14.15 -9.41
CA VAL A 39 -1.29 13.47 -10.52
C VAL A 39 -2.15 14.46 -11.30
N ARG A 40 -1.99 14.48 -12.64
CA ARG A 40 -2.79 15.31 -13.53
C ARG A 40 -3.64 14.44 -14.47
N PRO A 41 -4.88 14.83 -14.78
CA PRO A 41 -5.70 14.11 -15.77
C PRO A 41 -5.02 13.98 -17.14
N SER A 42 -4.13 14.94 -17.49
CA SER A 42 -3.33 14.89 -18.73
C SER A 42 -2.33 13.73 -18.77
N ASP A 43 -1.91 13.21 -17.60
CA ASP A 43 -0.93 12.13 -17.54
C ASP A 43 -1.53 10.82 -18.06
N PHE A 44 -2.85 10.64 -17.92
CA PHE A 44 -3.57 9.49 -18.49
C PHE A 44 -3.60 9.48 -20.03
N ARG A 45 -3.52 10.65 -20.68
CA ARG A 45 -3.42 10.71 -22.14
C ARG A 45 -2.08 10.16 -22.64
N LYS A 46 -1.04 10.21 -21.81
CA LYS A 46 0.29 9.66 -22.13
C LYS A 46 0.27 8.12 -22.17
N VAL A 47 -0.73 7.48 -21.56
CA VAL A 47 -0.95 6.03 -21.63
C VAL A 47 -1.00 5.55 -23.07
N ALA A 48 -1.67 6.31 -23.94
CA ALA A 48 -1.78 5.99 -25.36
C ALA A 48 -0.43 5.98 -26.10
N LEU A 49 0.59 6.61 -25.53
CA LEU A 49 1.94 6.66 -26.14
C LEU A 49 2.77 5.40 -25.85
N PHE A 50 2.48 4.69 -24.72
CA PHE A 50 3.27 3.54 -24.27
C PHE A 50 2.40 2.35 -23.86
N PRO A 51 1.42 1.90 -24.69
CA PRO A 51 0.43 0.91 -24.25
C PRO A 51 1.06 -0.42 -23.85
N LYS A 52 2.05 -0.90 -24.60
CA LYS A 52 2.74 -2.17 -24.29
C LYS A 52 3.47 -2.12 -22.97
N SER A 53 4.24 -1.06 -22.70
CA SER A 53 4.99 -0.90 -21.46
C SER A 53 4.07 -0.80 -20.24
N ILE A 54 2.91 -0.14 -20.40
CA ILE A 54 1.92 -0.03 -19.33
C ILE A 54 1.26 -1.36 -19.03
N ILE A 55 0.87 -2.12 -20.07
CA ILE A 55 0.30 -3.46 -19.88
C ILE A 55 1.31 -4.37 -19.16
N VAL A 56 2.57 -4.36 -19.58
CA VAL A 56 3.63 -5.15 -18.93
C VAL A 56 3.79 -4.73 -17.46
N GLY A 57 3.80 -3.42 -17.17
CA GLY A 57 3.92 -2.92 -15.80
C GLY A 57 2.74 -3.31 -14.92
N VAL A 58 1.51 -3.21 -15.43
CA VAL A 58 0.29 -3.61 -14.70
C VAL A 58 0.27 -5.12 -14.45
N VAL A 59 0.63 -5.93 -15.45
CA VAL A 59 0.75 -7.39 -15.30
C VAL A 59 1.86 -7.74 -14.31
N ALA A 60 3.00 -7.07 -14.36
CA ALA A 60 4.08 -7.29 -13.41
C ALA A 60 3.62 -6.99 -11.98
N GLN A 61 2.93 -5.86 -11.76
CA GLN A 61 2.46 -5.44 -10.45
C GLN A 61 1.38 -6.35 -9.87
N TYR A 62 0.36 -6.71 -10.65
CA TYR A 62 -0.84 -7.36 -10.11
C TYR A 62 -0.89 -8.88 -10.35
N LEU A 63 0.03 -9.43 -11.14
CA LEU A 63 0.12 -10.86 -11.40
C LEU A 63 1.50 -11.42 -11.00
N ILE A 64 2.59 -10.89 -11.56
CA ILE A 64 3.92 -11.45 -11.33
C ILE A 64 4.36 -11.24 -9.88
N PHE A 65 4.23 -10.03 -9.35
CA PHE A 65 4.67 -9.72 -8.00
C PHE A 65 3.92 -10.52 -6.91
N PRO A 66 2.59 -10.67 -6.94
CA PRO A 66 1.89 -11.56 -6.00
C PRO A 66 2.27 -13.03 -6.14
N VAL A 67 2.49 -13.53 -7.36
CA VAL A 67 2.97 -14.92 -7.58
C VAL A 67 4.33 -15.13 -6.94
N LEU A 68 5.27 -14.19 -7.13
CA LEU A 68 6.58 -14.23 -6.48
C LEU A 68 6.45 -14.13 -4.95
N THR A 69 5.55 -13.28 -4.46
CA THR A 69 5.23 -13.19 -3.03
C THR A 69 4.75 -14.52 -2.46
N LEU A 70 3.82 -15.20 -3.15
CA LEU A 70 3.40 -16.55 -2.77
C LEU A 70 4.59 -17.53 -2.80
N GLY A 71 5.46 -17.45 -3.80
CA GLY A 71 6.69 -18.24 -3.85
C GLY A 71 7.54 -18.07 -2.59
N VAL A 72 7.74 -16.82 -2.12
CA VAL A 72 8.45 -16.54 -0.87
C VAL A 72 7.69 -17.13 0.32
N ILE A 73 6.38 -16.98 0.38
CA ILE A 73 5.54 -17.53 1.46
C ILE A 73 5.69 -19.06 1.54
N TYR A 74 5.63 -19.76 0.42
CA TYR A 74 5.79 -21.21 0.38
C TYR A 74 7.22 -21.68 0.74
N CYS A 75 8.24 -20.88 0.38
CA CYS A 75 9.63 -21.22 0.70
C CYS A 75 9.98 -20.99 2.18
N PHE A 76 9.52 -19.88 2.76
CA PHE A 76 9.91 -19.45 4.11
C PHE A 76 8.87 -19.77 5.18
N GLN A 77 7.64 -20.09 4.79
CA GLN A 77 6.51 -20.42 5.69
C GLN A 77 6.37 -19.43 6.86
N PRO A 78 6.23 -18.11 6.59
CA PRO A 78 6.05 -17.13 7.64
C PRO A 78 4.72 -17.36 8.39
N PRO A 79 4.55 -16.79 9.59
CA PRO A 79 3.25 -16.74 10.27
C PRO A 79 2.15 -16.25 9.34
N VAL A 80 0.93 -16.78 9.51
CA VAL A 80 -0.17 -16.53 8.57
C VAL A 80 -0.53 -15.04 8.49
N SER A 81 -0.50 -14.33 9.62
CA SER A 81 -0.72 -12.88 9.67
C SER A 81 0.31 -12.10 8.84
N MET A 82 1.58 -12.51 8.92
CA MET A 82 2.66 -11.93 8.14
C MET A 82 2.52 -12.25 6.64
N ALA A 83 2.17 -13.50 6.30
CA ALA A 83 1.92 -13.92 4.93
C ALA A 83 0.78 -13.11 4.28
N LEU A 84 -0.33 -12.90 4.99
CA LEU A 84 -1.43 -12.06 4.54
C LEU A 84 -1.00 -10.60 4.38
N GLY A 85 -0.16 -10.07 5.29
CA GLY A 85 0.43 -8.74 5.17
C GLY A 85 1.31 -8.61 3.93
N MET A 86 2.14 -9.62 3.61
CA MET A 86 2.97 -9.63 2.38
C MET A 86 2.10 -9.63 1.12
N VAL A 87 1.02 -10.41 1.09
CA VAL A 87 0.06 -10.40 -0.03
C VAL A 87 -0.60 -9.02 -0.16
N LEU A 88 -1.01 -8.40 0.96
CA LEU A 88 -1.60 -7.06 0.93
C LEU A 88 -0.61 -6.03 0.37
N VAL A 89 0.63 -6.03 0.83
CA VAL A 89 1.70 -5.13 0.35
C VAL A 89 1.94 -5.34 -1.14
N SER A 90 1.93 -6.59 -1.63
CA SER A 90 2.12 -6.89 -3.05
C SER A 90 1.01 -6.31 -3.94
N MET A 91 -0.18 -6.08 -3.39
CA MET A 91 -1.32 -5.47 -4.09
C MET A 91 -1.33 -3.93 -3.97
N CYS A 92 -0.53 -3.35 -3.07
CA CYS A 92 -0.48 -1.91 -2.90
C CYS A 92 0.25 -1.22 -4.07
N PRO A 93 -0.19 -0.02 -4.49
CA PRO A 93 0.51 0.74 -5.50
C PRO A 93 1.88 1.20 -4.99
N SER A 94 2.88 1.19 -5.86
CA SER A 94 4.17 1.81 -5.58
C SER A 94 4.00 3.33 -5.44
N GLY A 95 4.57 3.92 -4.39
CA GLY A 95 4.45 5.35 -4.14
C GLY A 95 5.40 6.21 -5.01
N ASN A 96 5.49 7.49 -4.69
CA ASN A 96 6.38 8.45 -5.37
C ASN A 96 7.87 8.08 -5.30
N MET A 97 8.27 7.18 -4.40
CA MET A 97 9.65 6.70 -4.29
C MET A 97 10.10 6.00 -5.59
N THR A 98 9.21 5.26 -6.25
CA THR A 98 9.51 4.63 -7.55
C THR A 98 9.83 5.68 -8.62
N ASN A 99 9.08 6.78 -8.66
CA ASN A 99 9.35 7.87 -9.60
C ASN A 99 10.70 8.54 -9.34
N PHE A 100 11.04 8.72 -8.06
CA PHE A 100 12.33 9.26 -7.63
C PHE A 100 13.48 8.32 -8.03
N LEU A 101 13.38 7.03 -7.73
CA LEU A 101 14.39 6.04 -8.10
C LEU A 101 14.56 5.91 -9.61
N THR A 102 13.45 5.93 -10.37
CA THR A 102 13.47 5.92 -11.83
C THR A 102 14.20 7.15 -12.39
N HIS A 103 13.96 8.33 -11.81
CA HIS A 103 14.68 9.54 -12.21
C HIS A 103 16.16 9.45 -11.87
N PHE A 104 16.49 8.99 -10.67
CA PHE A 104 17.86 8.85 -10.20
C PHE A 104 18.68 7.84 -11.01
N SER A 105 18.04 6.75 -11.46
CA SER A 105 18.67 5.74 -12.33
C SER A 105 18.78 6.14 -13.80
N GLY A 106 18.32 7.35 -14.20
CA GLY A 106 18.33 7.82 -15.57
C GLY A 106 17.32 7.10 -16.48
N ALA A 107 16.37 6.33 -15.92
CA ALA A 107 15.35 5.62 -16.66
C ALA A 107 14.17 6.54 -17.07
N ASN A 108 13.17 6.00 -17.77
CA ASN A 108 12.05 6.78 -18.31
C ASN A 108 11.07 7.21 -17.22
N THR A 109 11.34 8.36 -16.59
CA THR A 109 10.50 8.94 -15.53
C THR A 109 9.07 9.23 -15.98
N ALA A 110 8.86 9.61 -17.25
CA ALA A 110 7.53 9.88 -17.79
C ALA A 110 6.68 8.61 -17.82
N LEU A 111 7.27 7.47 -18.17
CA LEU A 111 6.61 6.16 -18.12
C LEU A 111 6.29 5.77 -16.66
N SER A 112 7.24 5.94 -15.74
CA SER A 112 7.06 5.62 -14.32
C SER A 112 5.92 6.42 -13.70
N VAL A 113 5.89 7.73 -13.91
CA VAL A 113 4.81 8.60 -13.40
C VAL A 113 3.45 8.20 -13.97
N THR A 114 3.40 7.89 -15.27
CA THR A 114 2.15 7.49 -15.94
C THR A 114 1.67 6.13 -15.41
N LEU A 115 2.56 5.16 -15.28
CA LEU A 115 2.25 3.84 -14.74
C LEU A 115 1.76 3.94 -13.29
N ASN A 116 2.45 4.69 -12.45
CA ASN A 116 2.05 4.93 -11.07
C ASN A 116 0.65 5.57 -10.97
N ALA A 117 0.36 6.56 -11.79
CA ALA A 117 -0.95 7.21 -11.80
C ALA A 117 -2.07 6.21 -12.13
N ILE A 118 -1.85 5.31 -13.09
CA ILE A 118 -2.81 4.26 -13.45
C ILE A 118 -2.97 3.27 -12.31
N ILE A 119 -1.86 2.78 -11.76
CA ILE A 119 -1.87 1.80 -10.66
C ILE A 119 -2.60 2.37 -9.45
N ILE A 120 -2.38 3.63 -9.07
CA ILE A 120 -3.05 4.30 -7.95
C ILE A 120 -4.57 4.36 -8.20
N LEU A 121 -5.02 4.71 -9.40
CA LEU A 121 -6.45 4.73 -9.71
C LEU A 121 -7.07 3.33 -9.69
N CYS A 122 -6.38 2.36 -10.28
CA CYS A 122 -6.84 0.97 -10.29
C CYS A 122 -6.83 0.36 -8.89
N ALA A 123 -5.92 0.77 -8.02
CA ALA A 123 -5.73 0.21 -6.68
C ALA A 123 -7.01 0.23 -5.84
N THR A 124 -7.87 1.25 -6.01
CA THR A 124 -9.15 1.35 -5.28
C THR A 124 -10.02 0.10 -5.43
N VAL A 125 -9.98 -0.54 -6.60
CA VAL A 125 -10.76 -1.75 -6.89
C VAL A 125 -9.85 -2.98 -6.88
N VAL A 126 -8.67 -2.87 -7.49
CA VAL A 126 -7.79 -4.02 -7.73
C VAL A 126 -7.09 -4.46 -6.45
N THR A 127 -6.73 -3.55 -5.54
CA THR A 127 -6.08 -3.92 -4.27
C THR A 127 -6.98 -4.80 -3.39
N PRO A 128 -8.24 -4.42 -3.06
CA PRO A 128 -9.10 -5.28 -2.25
C PRO A 128 -9.49 -6.57 -2.98
N ALA A 129 -9.85 -6.50 -4.26
CA ALA A 129 -10.20 -7.68 -5.04
C ALA A 129 -9.01 -8.64 -5.19
N GLY A 130 -7.83 -8.10 -5.47
CA GLY A 130 -6.59 -8.87 -5.57
C GLY A 130 -6.17 -9.48 -4.24
N PHE A 131 -6.28 -8.73 -3.12
CA PHE A 131 -6.03 -9.28 -1.80
C PHE A 131 -6.97 -10.46 -1.48
N LEU A 132 -8.27 -10.31 -1.72
CA LEU A 132 -9.23 -11.39 -1.52
C LEU A 132 -8.93 -12.61 -2.41
N PHE A 133 -8.50 -12.39 -3.65
CA PHE A 133 -8.13 -13.45 -4.57
C PHE A 133 -6.83 -14.15 -4.15
N TRP A 134 -5.74 -13.41 -3.96
CA TRP A 134 -4.42 -13.97 -3.68
C TRP A 134 -4.28 -14.54 -2.27
N SER A 135 -5.00 -13.99 -1.28
CA SER A 135 -5.02 -14.51 0.09
C SER A 135 -5.58 -15.94 0.20
N GLN A 136 -6.35 -16.39 -0.80
CA GLN A 136 -6.87 -17.77 -0.84
C GLN A 136 -5.76 -18.82 -1.03
N PHE A 137 -4.65 -18.42 -1.60
CA PHE A 137 -3.50 -19.29 -1.85
C PHE A 137 -2.50 -19.30 -0.69
N VAL A 138 -2.73 -18.53 0.36
CA VAL A 138 -1.89 -18.55 1.57
C VAL A 138 -2.29 -19.75 2.42
N PRO A 139 -1.33 -20.66 2.76
CA PRO A 139 -1.60 -21.82 3.60
C PRO A 139 -2.22 -21.40 4.95
N GLU A 140 -3.17 -22.19 5.45
CA GLU A 140 -3.78 -22.03 6.78
C GLU A 140 -4.49 -20.67 7.02
N SER A 141 -4.68 -19.86 5.97
CA SER A 141 -5.26 -18.52 6.09
C SER A 141 -6.77 -18.51 6.36
N GLU A 142 -7.48 -19.62 6.19
CA GLU A 142 -8.95 -19.68 6.24
C GLU A 142 -9.52 -19.20 7.60
N ALA A 143 -8.90 -19.61 8.71
CA ALA A 143 -9.33 -19.21 10.05
C ALA A 143 -9.11 -17.72 10.32
N LEU A 144 -8.00 -17.14 9.85
CA LEU A 144 -7.72 -15.71 10.00
C LEU A 144 -8.54 -14.89 9.01
N ARG A 145 -8.76 -15.38 7.79
CA ARG A 145 -9.63 -14.71 6.80
C ARG A 145 -11.06 -14.57 7.28
N THR A 146 -11.61 -15.60 7.93
CA THR A 146 -12.96 -15.56 8.53
C THR A 146 -13.02 -14.64 9.76
N SER A 147 -11.90 -14.47 10.48
CA SER A 147 -11.80 -13.50 11.58
C SER A 147 -11.67 -12.05 11.09
N PHE A 148 -11.18 -11.85 9.86
CA PHE A 148 -11.19 -10.58 9.13
C PHE A 148 -12.42 -10.47 8.23
N GLU A 149 -13.63 -10.85 8.73
CA GLU A 149 -14.89 -10.60 8.02
C GLU A 149 -15.21 -9.10 7.90
N VAL A 150 -14.25 -8.34 7.36
CA VAL A 150 -14.58 -7.05 6.76
C VAL A 150 -15.27 -7.37 5.45
N GLY A 151 -16.58 -7.21 5.40
CA GLY A 151 -17.34 -7.43 4.18
C GLY A 151 -16.71 -6.66 3.01
N PHE A 152 -16.74 -7.23 1.81
CA PHE A 152 -16.21 -6.54 0.61
C PHE A 152 -16.71 -5.09 0.53
N GLY A 153 -17.96 -4.83 0.90
CA GLY A 153 -18.55 -3.50 0.91
C GLY A 153 -17.89 -2.55 1.93
N GLU A 154 -17.61 -3.03 3.14
CA GLU A 154 -16.94 -2.21 4.17
C GLU A 154 -15.49 -1.90 3.77
N MET A 155 -14.76 -2.90 3.26
CA MET A 155 -13.40 -2.71 2.75
C MET A 155 -13.38 -1.71 1.58
N ALA A 156 -14.34 -1.82 0.65
CA ALA A 156 -14.48 -0.89 -0.47
C ALA A 156 -14.78 0.54 0.03
N LEU A 157 -15.66 0.70 1.01
CA LEU A 157 -15.98 2.02 1.60
C LEU A 157 -14.74 2.66 2.24
N ILE A 158 -13.99 1.92 3.06
CA ILE A 158 -12.75 2.40 3.66
C ILE A 158 -11.76 2.87 2.59
N ILE A 159 -11.60 2.10 1.51
CA ILE A 159 -10.70 2.46 0.41
C ILE A 159 -11.21 3.71 -0.34
N ILE A 160 -12.51 3.81 -0.56
CA ILE A 160 -13.12 5.00 -1.18
C ILE A 160 -12.85 6.25 -0.31
N GLU A 161 -13.08 6.16 0.99
CA GLU A 161 -12.90 7.28 1.90
C GLU A 161 -11.44 7.67 2.10
N LEU A 162 -10.54 6.69 2.26
CA LEU A 162 -9.14 6.96 2.59
C LEU A 162 -8.26 7.18 1.36
N ILE A 163 -8.60 6.60 0.22
CA ILE A 163 -7.77 6.66 -0.99
C ILE A 163 -8.47 7.41 -2.11
N LEU A 164 -9.67 6.97 -2.54
CA LEU A 164 -10.29 7.49 -3.75
C LEU A 164 -10.76 8.93 -3.58
N ALA A 165 -11.45 9.25 -2.49
CA ALA A 165 -11.98 10.60 -2.28
C ALA A 165 -10.85 11.65 -2.17
N PRO A 166 -9.79 11.48 -1.34
CA PRO A 166 -8.66 12.40 -1.32
C PRO A 166 -7.91 12.47 -2.65
N LEU A 167 -7.79 11.33 -3.35
CA LEU A 167 -7.14 11.27 -4.66
C LEU A 167 -7.89 12.12 -5.70
N LEU A 168 -9.20 11.90 -5.85
CA LEU A 168 -10.02 12.64 -6.80
C LEU A 168 -10.05 14.14 -6.47
N PHE A 169 -10.14 14.47 -5.18
CA PHE A 169 -10.13 15.87 -4.72
C PHE A 169 -8.79 16.56 -5.03
N GLY A 170 -7.65 15.89 -4.76
CA GLY A 170 -6.32 16.42 -5.08
C GLY A 170 -6.09 16.60 -6.58
N MET A 171 -6.52 15.64 -7.40
CA MET A 171 -6.46 15.72 -8.86
C MET A 171 -7.35 16.86 -9.41
N TRP A 172 -8.56 16.99 -8.88
CA TRP A 172 -9.47 18.09 -9.25
C TRP A 172 -8.85 19.44 -8.93
N LEU A 173 -8.29 19.58 -7.74
CA LEU A 173 -7.65 20.83 -7.29
C LEU A 173 -6.44 21.17 -8.17
N ASN A 174 -5.61 20.19 -8.50
CA ASN A 174 -4.45 20.38 -9.40
C ASN A 174 -4.88 20.74 -10.83
N SER A 175 -6.00 20.17 -11.31
CA SER A 175 -6.55 20.50 -12.61
C SER A 175 -7.14 21.91 -12.68
N ARG A 176 -7.84 22.33 -11.60
CA ARG A 176 -8.58 23.61 -11.58
C ARG A 176 -7.71 24.81 -11.22
N PHE A 177 -6.71 24.60 -10.33
CA PHE A 177 -5.85 25.65 -9.80
C PHE A 177 -4.35 25.27 -9.84
N PRO A 178 -3.79 24.97 -11.01
CA PRO A 178 -2.43 24.40 -11.13
C PRO A 178 -1.34 25.33 -10.56
N GLY A 179 -1.48 26.64 -10.73
CA GLY A 179 -0.51 27.62 -10.23
C GLY A 179 -0.50 27.73 -8.69
N TRP A 180 -1.67 27.62 -8.06
CA TRP A 180 -1.78 27.59 -6.60
C TRP A 180 -1.27 26.26 -6.03
N VAL A 181 -1.66 25.14 -6.64
CA VAL A 181 -1.19 23.82 -6.25
C VAL A 181 0.33 23.71 -6.35
N ALA A 182 0.95 24.23 -7.43
CA ALA A 182 2.41 24.24 -7.57
C ALA A 182 3.13 24.96 -6.41
N ARG A 183 2.48 25.97 -5.82
CA ARG A 183 3.03 26.73 -4.68
C ARG A 183 2.86 25.99 -3.34
N ILE A 184 1.70 25.38 -3.09
CA ILE A 184 1.41 24.73 -1.81
C ILE A 184 1.93 23.29 -1.74
N ARG A 185 2.05 22.59 -2.88
CA ARG A 185 2.45 21.18 -2.98
C ARG A 185 3.70 20.83 -2.17
N PRO A 186 4.82 21.56 -2.25
CA PRO A 186 6.02 21.21 -1.49
C PRO A 186 5.82 21.29 0.02
N TRP A 187 4.95 22.18 0.49
CA TRP A 187 4.59 22.28 1.91
C TRP A 187 3.67 21.14 2.34
N VAL A 188 2.64 20.86 1.57
CA VAL A 188 1.72 19.75 1.84
C VAL A 188 2.48 18.43 1.90
N GLN A 189 3.41 18.19 0.98
CA GLN A 189 4.23 16.99 0.95
C GLN A 189 5.17 16.87 2.16
N ARG A 190 5.78 17.97 2.60
CA ARG A 190 6.61 17.98 3.82
C ARG A 190 5.77 17.68 5.07
N VAL A 191 4.61 18.31 5.20
CA VAL A 191 3.69 18.07 6.32
C VAL A 191 3.21 16.62 6.31
N ALA A 192 2.83 16.10 5.15
CA ALA A 192 2.43 14.70 4.99
C ALA A 192 3.55 13.73 5.42
N LEU A 193 4.78 14.01 5.02
CA LEU A 193 5.94 13.22 5.42
C LEU A 193 6.19 13.27 6.93
N LEU A 194 6.07 14.46 7.55
CA LEU A 194 6.20 14.62 9.00
C LEU A 194 5.11 13.84 9.74
N ILE A 195 3.86 13.92 9.29
CA ILE A 195 2.75 13.14 9.83
C ILE A 195 3.04 11.64 9.72
N PHE A 196 3.51 11.18 8.56
CA PHE A 196 3.89 9.78 8.35
C PHE A 196 4.93 9.32 9.38
N PHE A 197 6.03 10.07 9.53
CA PHE A 197 7.07 9.72 10.50
C PHE A 197 6.57 9.80 11.94
N ALA A 198 5.72 10.77 12.29
CA ALA A 198 5.14 10.86 13.61
C ALA A 198 4.28 9.62 13.93
N ILE A 199 3.43 9.18 13.01
CA ILE A 199 2.63 7.96 13.17
C ILE A 199 3.55 6.74 13.29
N LEU A 200 4.57 6.63 12.45
CA LEU A 200 5.53 5.54 12.50
C LEU A 200 6.22 5.46 13.86
N ILE A 201 6.67 6.60 14.39
CA ILE A 201 7.32 6.66 15.71
C ILE A 201 6.33 6.25 16.81
N VAL A 202 5.10 6.77 16.79
CA VAL A 202 4.06 6.40 17.77
C VAL A 202 3.76 4.90 17.71
N ALA A 203 3.63 4.34 16.51
CA ALA A 203 3.41 2.91 16.31
C ALA A 203 4.59 2.07 16.82
N LEU A 204 5.82 2.49 16.56
CA LEU A 204 7.03 1.83 17.04
C LEU A 204 7.15 1.89 18.57
N LEU A 205 6.90 3.05 19.17
CA LEU A 205 6.97 3.20 20.63
C LEU A 205 5.86 2.42 21.36
N GLY A 206 4.65 2.40 20.77
CA GLY A 206 3.52 1.66 21.33
C GLY A 206 3.66 0.14 21.24
N ASN A 207 4.47 -0.37 20.31
CA ASN A 207 4.65 -1.80 20.06
C ASN A 207 6.12 -2.25 20.20
N GLY A 208 6.97 -1.45 20.86
CA GLY A 208 8.42 -1.65 20.89
C GLY A 208 8.87 -3.02 21.37
N GLN A 209 8.24 -3.59 22.40
CA GLN A 209 8.57 -4.93 22.90
C GLN A 209 8.25 -6.02 21.87
N ASN A 210 7.05 -5.96 21.27
CA ASN A 210 6.63 -6.91 20.24
C ASN A 210 7.57 -6.85 19.02
N ILE A 211 8.02 -5.65 18.67
CA ILE A 211 8.94 -5.46 17.54
C ILE A 211 10.30 -6.09 17.85
N VAL A 212 10.87 -5.84 19.03
CA VAL A 212 12.19 -6.38 19.42
C VAL A 212 12.15 -7.92 19.49
N ASP A 213 11.08 -8.50 20.05
CA ASP A 213 10.95 -9.94 20.22
C ASP A 213 10.80 -10.70 18.87
N TYR A 214 10.16 -10.07 17.89
CA TYR A 214 9.86 -10.72 16.59
C TYR A 214 10.65 -10.16 15.41
N LEU A 215 11.39 -9.05 15.60
CA LEU A 215 12.13 -8.39 14.51
C LEU A 215 13.15 -9.34 13.85
N GLY A 216 13.88 -10.11 14.63
CA GLY A 216 14.91 -11.02 14.12
C GLY A 216 14.34 -12.10 13.21
N TYR A 217 13.14 -12.60 13.52
CA TYR A 217 12.44 -13.60 12.69
C TYR A 217 11.84 -13.00 11.42
N ALA A 218 11.19 -11.84 11.54
CA ALA A 218 10.52 -11.18 10.44
C ALA A 218 11.50 -10.52 9.45
N PHE A 219 12.64 -10.03 9.95
CA PHE A 219 13.57 -9.19 9.19
C PHE A 219 14.05 -9.85 7.89
N ASN A 220 14.52 -11.07 7.94
CA ASN A 220 15.05 -11.77 6.77
C ASN A 220 13.97 -12.00 5.70
N ILE A 221 12.76 -12.36 6.11
CA ILE A 221 11.65 -12.66 5.20
C ILE A 221 11.18 -11.38 4.53
N VAL A 222 11.02 -10.29 5.32
CA VAL A 222 10.62 -8.97 4.82
C VAL A 222 11.67 -8.42 3.85
N LEU A 223 12.97 -8.60 4.16
CA LEU A 223 14.05 -8.15 3.30
C LEU A 223 14.03 -8.87 1.94
N VAL A 224 13.85 -10.18 1.93
CA VAL A 224 13.73 -10.95 0.69
C VAL A 224 12.48 -10.51 -0.11
N HIS A 225 11.33 -10.34 0.56
CA HIS A 225 10.12 -9.89 -0.10
C HIS A 225 10.24 -8.49 -0.71
N HIS A 226 10.97 -7.56 -0.06
CA HIS A 226 11.17 -6.21 -0.62
C HIS A 226 12.28 -6.13 -1.67
N ALA A 227 13.09 -7.20 -1.82
CA ALA A 227 14.08 -7.30 -2.87
C ALA A 227 13.51 -7.82 -4.22
N LEU A 228 12.26 -8.31 -4.21
CA LEU A 228 11.52 -8.72 -5.41
C LEU A 228 11.02 -7.50 -6.19
#